data_160a01d601baf95e95fc7d7cd1158fdb
#
_entry.id   160a01d601baf95e95fc7d7cd1158fdb
#
_cell.length_a   1.000
_cell.length_b   1.000
_cell.length_c   1.000
_cell.angle_alpha   90.00
_cell.angle_beta   90.00
_cell.angle_gamma   90.00
#
_symmetry.space_group_name_H-M   'P 1'
#
loop_
_entity.id
_entity.type
_entity.pdbx_description
1 polymer ?
#
loop_
_entity_poly.entity_id
_entity_poly.type
_entity_poly.pdbx_seq_one_letter_code
_entity_poly.pdbx_strand_id
1 'polypeptide(L)'
;MDIGISDDNEQQWRVPLGIQNVPAGILALLILLFPESPRWLIDQGKLDLGLQTLAKLHAHGDVNDPWVQAEFAQIQESIAAEHEASAKSYTELFTDKSCLRRLWIACSVQASIQMTGVAAIQYYSVTIYEKIGISGSDTLRYQAISNIFALAAQALCMGLIDYTGRRWPLILGNVGNCISFIVATCLLALFPPGEGQTNTSASWAFIVMTWLYNFSFSATCGPLSWIIPAEIFDTKTRAKGVSIATMVNTAFNAMIAQTTSVALDDTTGIGWRWYILFIVNWQSSFHTMGPVNSLIAHLQVCNFTNAIYFWCVLPETSKRPLEEMRYLFTEAPIFVPTMKREAVISGDLERRVEEAERKQQVHDERE
;
A
#
# COMPACT_ATOMS: atom_id res chain seq x y z
N MET A 1 2.27 26.38 -14.41
CA MET A 1 1.60 27.65 -14.08
C MET A 1 2.70 28.62 -13.70
N ASP A 2 3.06 29.50 -14.60
CA ASP A 2 3.82 30.68 -14.21
C ASP A 2 2.85 31.58 -13.43
N ILE A 3 2.83 31.41 -12.15
CA ILE A 3 2.29 32.41 -11.25
C ILE A 3 3.36 33.47 -11.24
N GLY A 4 3.31 34.52 -12.04
CA GLY A 4 4.30 35.59 -12.27
C GLY A 4 4.99 36.15 -11.03
N ILE A 5 5.60 35.26 -10.26
CA ILE A 5 6.31 35.46 -9.01
C ILE A 5 7.78 35.37 -9.39
N SER A 6 8.51 36.48 -9.28
CA SER A 6 9.95 36.55 -9.52
C SER A 6 10.70 35.57 -8.61
N ASP A 7 11.83 35.03 -9.10
CA ASP A 7 12.64 33.99 -8.43
C ASP A 7 13.08 34.33 -6.99
N ASP A 8 13.06 35.59 -6.57
CA ASP A 8 13.42 36.06 -5.22
C ASP A 8 12.25 36.23 -4.25
N ASN A 9 11.04 35.75 -4.58
CA ASN A 9 9.87 36.02 -3.74
C ASN A 9 9.60 34.84 -2.78
N GLU A 10 9.68 35.10 -1.47
CA GLU A 10 9.32 34.14 -0.40
C GLU A 10 7.93 33.49 -0.60
N GLN A 11 7.06 34.07 -1.40
CA GLN A 11 5.72 33.54 -1.67
C GLN A 11 5.75 32.26 -2.51
N GLN A 12 6.82 31.96 -3.25
CA GLN A 12 6.94 30.74 -4.06
C GLN A 12 6.81 29.45 -3.26
N TRP A 13 7.37 29.42 -2.04
CA TRP A 13 7.25 28.24 -1.17
C TRP A 13 6.13 28.38 -0.14
N ARG A 14 5.76 29.60 0.28
CA ARG A 14 4.70 29.85 1.27
C ARG A 14 3.32 29.51 0.72
N VAL A 15 3.03 29.88 -0.53
CA VAL A 15 1.71 29.65 -1.14
C VAL A 15 1.42 28.14 -1.32
N PRO A 16 2.30 27.30 -1.90
CA PRO A 16 2.06 25.86 -1.99
C PRO A 16 1.89 25.19 -0.62
N LEU A 17 2.71 25.54 0.36
CA LEU A 17 2.59 25.01 1.72
C LEU A 17 1.31 25.49 2.41
N GLY A 18 0.90 26.75 2.17
CA GLY A 18 -0.35 27.30 2.69
C GLY A 18 -1.58 26.59 2.13
N ILE A 19 -1.59 26.33 0.82
CA ILE A 19 -2.70 25.63 0.13
C ILE A 19 -2.89 24.21 0.67
N GLN A 20 -1.81 23.51 1.03
CA GLN A 20 -1.91 22.17 1.62
C GLN A 20 -2.66 22.15 2.97
N ASN A 21 -2.65 23.25 3.72
CA ASN A 21 -3.37 23.36 4.98
C ASN A 21 -4.88 23.63 4.80
N VAL A 22 -5.32 24.09 3.63
CA VAL A 22 -6.74 24.43 3.39
C VAL A 22 -7.65 23.20 3.54
N PRO A 23 -7.39 22.06 2.90
CA PRO A 23 -8.21 20.84 3.08
C PRO A 23 -8.21 20.35 4.53
N ALA A 24 -7.06 20.41 5.21
CA ALA A 24 -6.94 20.03 6.62
C ALA A 24 -7.74 20.98 7.53
N GLY A 25 -7.70 22.28 7.26
CA GLY A 25 -8.48 23.28 7.99
C GLY A 25 -10.00 23.09 7.78
N ILE A 26 -10.42 22.85 6.55
CA ILE A 26 -11.82 22.54 6.24
C ILE A 26 -12.27 21.29 6.98
N LEU A 27 -11.46 20.22 6.95
CA LEU A 27 -11.77 18.97 7.65
C LEU A 27 -11.84 19.20 9.17
N ALA A 28 -10.92 19.97 9.76
CA ALA A 28 -10.90 20.29 11.17
C ALA A 28 -12.15 21.07 11.61
N LEU A 29 -12.68 21.94 10.76
CA LEU A 29 -13.93 22.66 11.02
C LEU A 29 -15.15 21.74 10.84
N LEU A 30 -15.17 20.95 9.79
CA LEU A 30 -16.30 20.06 9.50
C LEU A 30 -16.43 18.92 10.50
N ILE A 31 -15.34 18.40 11.06
CA ILE A 31 -15.38 17.28 12.02
C ILE A 31 -16.17 17.64 13.28
N LEU A 32 -16.19 18.93 13.65
CA LEU A 32 -16.95 19.42 14.81
C LEU A 32 -18.48 19.36 14.59
N LEU A 33 -18.94 19.23 13.36
CA LEU A 33 -20.35 19.13 13.00
C LEU A 33 -20.85 17.68 12.96
N PHE A 34 -19.94 16.71 12.93
CA PHE A 34 -20.31 15.29 12.90
C PHE A 34 -20.54 14.77 14.32
N PRO A 35 -21.57 13.92 14.50
CA PRO A 35 -21.73 13.20 15.75
C PRO A 35 -20.59 12.18 15.95
N GLU A 36 -20.32 11.82 17.20
CA GLU A 36 -19.40 10.74 17.52
C GLU A 36 -19.88 9.41 16.96
N SER A 37 -18.92 8.51 16.67
CA SER A 37 -19.24 7.17 16.15
C SER A 37 -20.14 6.42 17.14
N PRO A 38 -21.29 5.83 16.69
CA PRO A 38 -22.14 5.00 17.56
C PRO A 38 -21.36 3.88 18.24
N ARG A 39 -20.49 3.20 17.49
CA ARG A 39 -19.64 2.12 18.02
C ARG A 39 -18.71 2.59 19.11
N TRP A 40 -18.08 3.76 18.96
CA TRP A 40 -17.21 4.34 19.98
C TRP A 40 -18.01 4.72 21.25
N LEU A 41 -19.21 5.31 21.08
CA LEU A 41 -20.06 5.64 22.21
C LEU A 41 -20.47 4.41 23.03
N ILE A 42 -20.82 3.32 22.34
CA ILE A 42 -21.15 2.04 22.95
C ILE A 42 -19.94 1.44 23.68
N ASP A 43 -18.76 1.49 23.05
CA ASP A 43 -17.49 1.04 23.63
C ASP A 43 -17.12 1.79 24.92
N GLN A 44 -17.41 3.10 24.98
CA GLN A 44 -17.23 3.92 26.17
C GLN A 44 -18.35 3.76 27.23
N GLY A 45 -19.27 2.83 27.06
CA GLY A 45 -20.38 2.57 27.96
C GLY A 45 -21.53 3.59 27.87
N LYS A 46 -21.50 4.50 26.90
CA LYS A 46 -22.55 5.50 26.67
C LYS A 46 -23.65 4.92 25.76
N LEU A 47 -24.33 3.87 26.24
CA LEU A 47 -25.24 3.06 25.44
C LEU A 47 -26.40 3.88 24.84
N ASP A 48 -27.05 4.72 25.65
CA ASP A 48 -28.20 5.54 25.23
C ASP A 48 -27.83 6.52 24.12
N LEU A 49 -26.65 7.17 24.22
CA LEU A 49 -26.17 8.10 23.21
C LEU A 49 -25.77 7.34 21.92
N GLY A 50 -25.18 6.15 22.05
CA GLY A 50 -24.84 5.30 20.93
C GLY A 50 -26.08 4.87 20.16
N LEU A 51 -27.11 4.41 20.86
CA LEU A 51 -28.39 4.03 20.27
C LEU A 51 -29.10 5.21 19.58
N GLN A 52 -29.17 6.36 20.23
CA GLN A 52 -29.75 7.57 19.64
C GLN A 52 -28.99 8.02 18.37
N THR A 53 -27.65 7.96 18.39
CA THR A 53 -26.82 8.33 17.25
C THR A 53 -27.05 7.34 16.10
N LEU A 54 -27.14 6.04 16.38
CA LEU A 54 -27.42 5.01 15.40
C LEU A 54 -28.81 5.20 14.76
N ALA A 55 -29.84 5.44 15.59
CA ALA A 55 -31.21 5.74 15.14
C ALA A 55 -31.26 7.01 14.27
N LYS A 56 -30.52 8.06 14.65
CA LYS A 56 -30.46 9.30 13.88
C LYS A 56 -29.82 9.13 12.50
N LEU A 57 -28.83 8.24 12.39
CA LEU A 57 -28.13 7.98 11.13
C LEU A 57 -28.95 7.09 10.17
N HIS A 58 -29.66 6.09 10.68
CA HIS A 58 -30.28 5.04 9.85
C HIS A 58 -31.81 5.04 9.84
N ALA A 59 -32.46 5.56 10.89
CA ALA A 59 -33.91 5.51 11.04
C ALA A 59 -34.55 6.85 11.39
N HIS A 60 -33.99 7.96 10.93
CA HIS A 60 -34.52 9.31 11.17
C HIS A 60 -34.81 9.65 12.65
N GLY A 61 -34.13 8.96 13.59
CA GLY A 61 -34.29 9.16 15.03
C GLY A 61 -35.26 8.20 15.71
N ASP A 62 -35.83 7.23 15.00
CA ASP A 62 -36.64 6.19 15.62
C ASP A 62 -35.76 5.14 16.30
N VAL A 63 -35.71 5.18 17.61
CA VAL A 63 -34.93 4.29 18.46
C VAL A 63 -35.53 2.88 18.50
N ASN A 64 -36.84 2.73 18.21
CA ASN A 64 -37.56 1.45 18.28
C ASN A 64 -37.57 0.70 16.94
N ASP A 65 -36.94 1.25 15.90
CA ASP A 65 -36.80 0.57 14.61
C ASP A 65 -36.14 -0.80 14.79
N PRO A 66 -36.72 -1.89 14.28
CA PRO A 66 -36.22 -3.27 14.46
C PRO A 66 -34.78 -3.42 13.91
N TRP A 67 -34.43 -2.74 12.83
CA TRP A 67 -33.10 -2.80 12.24
C TRP A 67 -32.07 -2.11 13.15
N VAL A 68 -32.41 -0.94 13.71
CA VAL A 68 -31.54 -0.21 14.65
C VAL A 68 -31.28 -1.03 15.91
N GLN A 69 -32.28 -1.69 16.44
CA GLN A 69 -32.16 -2.55 17.62
C GLN A 69 -31.28 -3.78 17.33
N ALA A 70 -31.49 -4.42 16.17
CA ALA A 70 -30.67 -5.56 15.75
C ALA A 70 -29.19 -5.17 15.57
N GLU A 71 -28.92 -4.06 14.88
CA GLU A 71 -27.57 -3.57 14.68
C GLU A 71 -26.91 -3.14 16.00
N PHE A 72 -27.65 -2.48 16.88
CA PHE A 72 -27.16 -2.10 18.21
C PHE A 72 -26.75 -3.32 19.03
N ALA A 73 -27.58 -4.37 19.06
CA ALA A 73 -27.26 -5.63 19.74
C ALA A 73 -26.01 -6.29 19.14
N GLN A 74 -25.90 -6.32 17.80
CA GLN A 74 -24.72 -6.85 17.10
C GLN A 74 -23.45 -6.07 17.43
N ILE A 75 -23.52 -4.74 17.49
CA ILE A 75 -22.38 -3.89 17.88
C ILE A 75 -21.96 -4.22 19.32
N GLN A 76 -22.90 -4.33 20.24
CA GLN A 76 -22.60 -4.67 21.65
C GLN A 76 -21.93 -6.05 21.78
N GLU A 77 -22.46 -7.06 21.09
CA GLU A 77 -21.88 -8.41 21.09
C GLU A 77 -20.46 -8.39 20.50
N SER A 78 -20.26 -7.67 19.39
CA SER A 78 -18.96 -7.50 18.74
C SER A 78 -17.95 -6.82 19.66
N ILE A 79 -18.33 -5.74 20.36
CA ILE A 79 -17.46 -5.03 21.31
C ILE A 79 -17.13 -5.93 22.51
N ALA A 80 -18.10 -6.66 23.06
CA ALA A 80 -17.86 -7.59 24.16
C ALA A 80 -16.87 -8.69 23.75
N ALA A 81 -17.06 -9.27 22.58
CA ALA A 81 -16.15 -10.26 22.02
C ALA A 81 -14.75 -9.67 21.76
N GLU A 82 -14.65 -8.41 21.30
CA GLU A 82 -13.37 -7.73 21.11
C GLU A 82 -12.65 -7.46 22.44
N HIS A 83 -13.36 -7.02 23.46
CA HIS A 83 -12.77 -6.77 24.79
C HIS A 83 -12.29 -8.07 25.44
N GLU A 84 -13.06 -9.15 25.31
CA GLU A 84 -12.67 -10.47 25.81
C GLU A 84 -11.47 -11.05 25.05
N ALA A 85 -11.45 -10.79 23.75
CA ALA A 85 -10.47 -11.29 22.80
C ALA A 85 -9.28 -10.35 22.56
N SER A 86 -9.31 -9.08 23.05
CA SER A 86 -8.28 -8.11 22.70
C SER A 86 -6.89 -8.55 23.15
N ALA A 87 -5.93 -8.52 22.22
CA ALA A 87 -4.54 -8.82 22.51
C ALA A 87 -3.99 -7.81 23.52
N LYS A 88 -3.72 -8.26 24.75
CA LYS A 88 -3.21 -7.41 25.84
C LYS A 88 -1.78 -6.92 25.59
N SER A 89 -1.01 -7.65 24.75
CA SER A 89 0.40 -7.36 24.53
C SER A 89 0.84 -7.51 23.07
N TYR A 90 1.90 -6.80 22.68
CA TYR A 90 2.59 -7.01 21.39
C TYR A 90 3.25 -8.38 21.28
N THR A 91 3.56 -9.04 22.42
CA THR A 91 4.15 -10.39 22.46
C THR A 91 3.26 -11.44 21.80
N GLU A 92 1.95 -11.27 21.83
CA GLU A 92 1.00 -12.20 21.18
C GLU A 92 1.20 -12.30 19.66
N LEU A 93 1.57 -11.18 19.00
CA LEU A 93 1.92 -11.16 17.58
C LEU A 93 3.12 -12.05 17.22
N PHE A 94 4.02 -12.28 18.17
CA PHE A 94 5.24 -13.07 17.96
C PHE A 94 5.11 -14.50 18.49
N THR A 95 4.16 -14.76 19.38
CA THR A 95 4.00 -16.07 20.02
C THR A 95 3.10 -17.00 19.20
N ASP A 96 2.03 -16.45 18.60
CA ASP A 96 1.14 -17.23 17.74
C ASP A 96 1.70 -17.33 16.32
N LYS A 97 1.86 -18.56 15.83
CA LYS A 97 2.38 -18.85 14.47
C LYS A 97 1.54 -18.21 13.35
N SER A 98 0.22 -18.15 13.52
CA SER A 98 -0.68 -17.52 12.56
C SER A 98 -0.48 -16.01 12.51
N CYS A 99 -0.42 -15.36 13.68
CA CYS A 99 -0.15 -13.93 13.79
C CYS A 99 1.24 -13.57 13.26
N LEU A 100 2.25 -14.38 13.56
CA LEU A 100 3.61 -14.18 13.08
C LEU A 100 3.69 -14.28 11.54
N ARG A 101 3.00 -15.26 10.93
CA ARG A 101 2.94 -15.40 9.47
C ARG A 101 2.26 -14.19 8.82
N ARG A 102 1.16 -13.70 9.39
CA ARG A 102 0.47 -12.49 8.94
C ARG A 102 1.37 -11.26 9.06
N LEU A 103 2.04 -11.12 10.20
CA LEU A 103 2.99 -10.03 10.45
C LEU A 103 4.14 -10.06 9.44
N TRP A 104 4.72 -11.22 9.17
CA TRP A 104 5.78 -11.38 8.19
C TRP A 104 5.32 -10.95 6.78
N ILE A 105 4.14 -11.38 6.34
CA ILE A 105 3.59 -11.02 5.03
C ILE A 105 3.30 -9.51 4.98
N ALA A 106 2.67 -8.93 6.00
CA ALA A 106 2.39 -7.51 6.05
C ALA A 106 3.67 -6.66 6.00
N CYS A 107 4.67 -7.00 6.80
CA CYS A 107 5.97 -6.32 6.80
C CYS A 107 6.70 -6.47 5.45
N SER A 108 6.65 -7.66 4.85
CA SER A 108 7.29 -7.90 3.56
C SER A 108 6.61 -7.15 2.42
N VAL A 109 5.28 -7.04 2.41
CA VAL A 109 4.54 -6.21 1.46
C VAL A 109 4.96 -4.75 1.61
N GLN A 110 5.00 -4.22 2.81
CA GLN A 110 5.35 -2.83 3.07
C GLN A 110 6.82 -2.52 2.71
N ALA A 111 7.75 -3.43 3.00
CA ALA A 111 9.15 -3.31 2.61
C ALA A 111 9.31 -3.38 1.08
N SER A 112 8.65 -4.37 0.44
CA SER A 112 8.71 -4.60 -1.00
C SER A 112 8.26 -3.39 -1.80
N ILE A 113 7.23 -2.69 -1.35
CA ILE A 113 6.70 -1.50 -2.02
C ILE A 113 7.73 -0.37 -2.02
N GLN A 114 8.45 -0.15 -0.95
CA GLN A 114 9.51 0.84 -0.95
C GLN A 114 10.66 0.43 -1.87
N MET A 115 10.96 -0.87 -1.94
CA MET A 115 11.98 -1.42 -2.85
C MET A 115 11.60 -1.33 -4.33
N THR A 116 10.35 -0.99 -4.69
CA THR A 116 9.98 -0.67 -6.08
C THR A 116 10.66 0.60 -6.60
N GLY A 117 11.20 1.44 -5.73
CA GLY A 117 11.85 2.70 -6.09
C GLY A 117 10.94 3.92 -6.08
N VAL A 118 9.73 3.80 -5.52
CA VAL A 118 8.77 4.90 -5.46
C VAL A 118 9.35 6.13 -4.77
N ALA A 119 10.07 5.97 -3.66
CA ALA A 119 10.71 7.06 -2.94
C ALA A 119 11.78 7.77 -3.80
N ALA A 120 12.56 7.00 -4.58
CA ALA A 120 13.56 7.57 -5.48
C ALA A 120 12.92 8.46 -6.55
N ILE A 121 11.85 7.99 -7.18
CA ILE A 121 11.15 8.79 -8.21
C ILE A 121 10.39 9.95 -7.59
N GLN A 122 9.72 9.79 -6.46
CA GLN A 122 8.94 10.87 -5.85
C GLN A 122 9.80 12.02 -5.32
N TYR A 123 10.92 11.71 -4.69
CA TYR A 123 11.77 12.74 -4.06
C TYR A 123 12.81 13.33 -5.00
N TYR A 124 13.30 12.56 -5.97
CA TYR A 124 14.45 12.95 -6.80
C TYR A 124 14.16 13.06 -8.30
N SER A 125 12.89 13.01 -8.72
CA SER A 125 12.53 13.13 -10.15
C SER A 125 13.06 14.42 -10.79
N VAL A 126 12.96 15.54 -10.09
CA VAL A 126 13.48 16.85 -10.58
C VAL A 126 14.98 16.75 -10.85
N THR A 127 15.75 16.27 -9.87
CA THR A 127 17.20 16.10 -10.00
C THR A 127 17.57 15.10 -11.11
N ILE A 128 16.79 14.02 -11.26
CA ILE A 128 16.97 13.02 -12.32
C ILE A 128 16.73 13.66 -13.69
N TYR A 129 15.66 14.46 -13.84
CA TYR A 129 15.33 15.15 -15.10
C TYR A 129 16.37 16.21 -15.45
N GLU A 130 16.90 16.95 -14.49
CA GLU A 130 18.00 17.91 -14.69
C GLU A 130 19.28 17.22 -15.19
N LYS A 131 19.63 16.06 -14.62
CA LYS A 131 20.79 15.27 -15.05
C LYS A 131 20.69 14.76 -16.49
N ILE A 132 19.50 14.57 -17.03
CA ILE A 132 19.28 14.19 -18.45
C ILE A 132 19.10 15.41 -19.37
N GLY A 133 19.39 16.62 -18.89
CA GLY A 133 19.46 17.84 -19.70
C GLY A 133 18.14 18.57 -19.90
N ILE A 134 17.17 18.39 -19.01
CA ILE A 134 15.89 19.12 -19.04
C ILE A 134 16.04 20.38 -18.18
N SER A 135 15.52 21.52 -18.67
CA SER A 135 15.61 22.80 -17.95
C SER A 135 14.70 22.82 -16.70
N GLY A 136 15.12 23.51 -15.63
CA GLY A 136 14.49 23.48 -14.33
C GLY A 136 13.00 23.83 -14.29
N SER A 137 12.50 24.74 -15.15
CA SER A 137 11.06 25.07 -15.22
C SER A 137 10.22 23.93 -15.80
N ASP A 138 10.76 23.18 -16.75
CA ASP A 138 10.06 22.08 -17.41
C ASP A 138 10.06 20.81 -16.56
N THR A 139 11.05 20.61 -15.69
CA THR A 139 11.09 19.48 -14.75
C THR A 139 9.89 19.50 -13.81
N LEU A 140 9.53 20.66 -13.28
CA LEU A 140 8.36 20.82 -12.41
C LEU A 140 7.03 20.57 -13.16
N ARG A 141 6.95 21.01 -14.43
CA ARG A 141 5.75 20.74 -15.28
C ARG A 141 5.59 19.23 -15.51
N TYR A 142 6.67 18.53 -15.85
CA TYR A 142 6.61 17.08 -16.09
C TYR A 142 6.30 16.28 -14.82
N GLN A 143 6.82 16.74 -13.67
CA GLN A 143 6.45 16.18 -12.37
C GLN A 143 4.94 16.38 -12.06
N ALA A 144 4.39 17.56 -12.34
CA ALA A 144 2.98 17.84 -12.14
C ALA A 144 2.08 16.95 -13.04
N ILE A 145 2.47 16.76 -14.29
CA ILE A 145 1.78 15.86 -15.23
C ILE A 145 1.84 14.41 -14.71
N SER A 146 3.00 13.95 -14.25
CA SER A 146 3.15 12.62 -13.64
C SER A 146 2.19 12.40 -12.46
N ASN A 147 2.02 13.41 -11.60
CA ASN A 147 1.11 13.34 -10.45
C ASN A 147 -0.37 13.30 -10.86
N ILE A 148 -0.74 13.97 -11.96
CA ILE A 148 -2.10 13.89 -12.53
C ILE A 148 -2.38 12.47 -13.05
N PHE A 149 -1.43 11.86 -13.76
CA PHE A 149 -1.55 10.45 -14.18
C PHE A 149 -1.66 9.49 -12.98
N ALA A 150 -0.88 9.73 -11.93
CA ALA A 150 -0.96 8.96 -10.70
C ALA A 150 -2.33 9.05 -10.03
N LEU A 151 -2.92 10.25 -9.96
CA LEU A 151 -4.26 10.47 -9.42
C LEU A 151 -5.34 9.74 -10.23
N ALA A 152 -5.27 9.83 -11.55
CA ALA A 152 -6.18 9.10 -12.44
C ALA A 152 -6.05 7.58 -12.27
N ALA A 153 -4.82 7.08 -12.12
CA ALA A 153 -4.52 5.67 -11.88
C ALA A 153 -5.09 5.18 -10.53
N GLN A 154 -4.98 5.98 -9.46
CA GLN A 154 -5.57 5.66 -8.17
C GLN A 154 -7.10 5.61 -8.23
N ALA A 155 -7.74 6.55 -8.93
CA ALA A 155 -9.19 6.53 -9.14
C ALA A 155 -9.63 5.28 -9.91
N LEU A 156 -8.89 4.89 -10.94
CA LEU A 156 -9.12 3.64 -11.68
C LEU A 156 -8.97 2.41 -10.77
N CYS A 157 -7.94 2.37 -9.93
CA CYS A 157 -7.74 1.29 -8.95
C CYS A 157 -8.94 1.14 -8.02
N MET A 158 -9.45 2.25 -7.46
CA MET A 158 -10.62 2.22 -6.56
C MET A 158 -11.85 1.59 -7.21
N GLY A 159 -12.06 1.81 -8.51
CA GLY A 159 -13.18 1.21 -9.25
C GLY A 159 -12.97 -0.27 -9.60
N LEU A 160 -11.75 -0.73 -9.75
CA LEU A 160 -11.44 -2.07 -10.27
C LEU A 160 -11.00 -3.07 -9.19
N ILE A 161 -10.56 -2.63 -8.02
CA ILE A 161 -9.92 -3.47 -7.00
C ILE A 161 -10.82 -4.60 -6.48
N ASP A 162 -12.14 -4.37 -6.43
CA ASP A 162 -13.11 -5.36 -5.97
C ASP A 162 -13.40 -6.45 -7.02
N TYR A 163 -13.09 -6.18 -8.28
CA TYR A 163 -13.24 -7.13 -9.38
C TYR A 163 -11.94 -7.91 -9.64
N THR A 164 -10.79 -7.25 -9.56
CA THR A 164 -9.49 -7.84 -9.90
C THR A 164 -8.85 -8.60 -8.75
N GLY A 165 -9.29 -8.36 -7.52
CA GLY A 165 -8.67 -8.91 -6.31
C GLY A 165 -7.41 -8.13 -5.90
N ARG A 166 -6.66 -8.67 -4.95
CA ARG A 166 -5.49 -7.99 -4.35
C ARG A 166 -4.16 -8.54 -4.88
N ARG A 167 -4.10 -9.84 -5.13
CA ARG A 167 -2.87 -10.54 -5.51
C ARG A 167 -2.41 -10.21 -6.92
N TRP A 168 -3.30 -10.34 -7.93
CA TRP A 168 -2.93 -10.17 -9.33
C TRP A 168 -2.54 -8.74 -9.69
N PRO A 169 -3.25 -7.70 -9.26
CA PRO A 169 -2.82 -6.33 -9.51
C PRO A 169 -1.45 -6.02 -8.93
N LEU A 170 -1.14 -6.56 -7.72
CA LEU A 170 0.16 -6.35 -7.11
C LEU A 170 1.30 -7.00 -7.91
N ILE A 171 1.09 -8.23 -8.42
CA ILE A 171 2.07 -8.93 -9.27
C ILE A 171 2.26 -8.18 -10.58
N LEU A 172 1.15 -7.87 -11.29
CA LEU A 172 1.19 -7.19 -12.58
C LEU A 172 1.77 -5.78 -12.48
N GLY A 173 1.49 -5.06 -11.38
CA GLY A 173 2.08 -3.77 -11.10
C GLY A 173 3.59 -3.82 -10.95
N ASN A 174 4.11 -4.80 -10.21
CA ASN A 174 5.56 -4.99 -10.09
C ASN A 174 6.21 -5.37 -11.43
N VAL A 175 5.55 -6.19 -12.25
CA VAL A 175 6.03 -6.50 -13.62
C VAL A 175 6.02 -5.24 -14.49
N GLY A 176 4.96 -4.44 -14.45
CA GLY A 176 4.88 -3.16 -15.17
C GLY A 176 5.99 -2.17 -14.76
N ASN A 177 6.22 -2.07 -13.46
CA ASN A 177 7.31 -1.25 -12.90
C ASN A 177 8.68 -1.76 -13.36
N CYS A 178 8.89 -3.08 -13.36
CA CYS A 178 10.11 -3.70 -13.85
C CYS A 178 10.36 -3.35 -15.33
N ILE A 179 9.37 -3.53 -16.19
CA ILE A 179 9.47 -3.22 -17.62
C ILE A 179 9.80 -1.74 -17.84
N SER A 180 9.12 -0.84 -17.12
CA SER A 180 9.36 0.61 -17.22
C SER A 180 10.81 0.97 -16.88
N PHE A 181 11.37 0.36 -15.83
CA PHE A 181 12.76 0.58 -15.46
C PHE A 181 13.77 -0.09 -16.41
N ILE A 182 13.45 -1.27 -16.99
CA ILE A 182 14.29 -1.87 -18.02
C ILE A 182 14.48 -0.92 -19.20
N VAL A 183 13.36 -0.39 -19.71
CA VAL A 183 13.41 0.53 -20.85
C VAL A 183 14.12 1.83 -20.47
N ALA A 184 13.85 2.39 -19.29
CA ALA A 184 14.53 3.58 -18.81
C ALA A 184 16.05 3.38 -18.67
N THR A 185 16.49 2.24 -18.15
CA THR A 185 17.93 1.89 -18.05
C THR A 185 18.57 1.75 -19.42
N CYS A 186 17.93 1.07 -20.36
CA CYS A 186 18.42 0.92 -21.73
C CYS A 186 18.55 2.28 -22.43
N LEU A 187 17.58 3.18 -22.25
CA LEU A 187 17.65 4.52 -22.82
C LEU A 187 18.82 5.32 -22.28
N LEU A 188 19.06 5.30 -20.97
CA LEU A 188 20.20 5.98 -20.36
C LEU A 188 21.55 5.34 -20.72
N ALA A 189 21.59 4.03 -20.96
CA ALA A 189 22.81 3.34 -21.37
C ALA A 189 23.18 3.62 -22.83
N LEU A 190 22.18 3.69 -23.73
CA LEU A 190 22.39 3.94 -25.16
C LEU A 190 22.62 5.43 -25.47
N PHE A 191 22.01 6.30 -24.67
CA PHE A 191 22.07 7.76 -24.84
C PHE A 191 22.48 8.42 -23.51
N PRO A 192 23.75 8.22 -23.07
CA PRO A 192 24.22 8.81 -21.82
C PRO A 192 24.17 10.35 -21.92
N PRO A 193 23.72 11.03 -20.87
CA PRO A 193 23.75 12.50 -20.81
C PRO A 193 25.20 12.95 -20.81
N GLY A 194 25.62 13.65 -21.88
CA GLY A 194 26.98 14.14 -22.08
C GLY A 194 26.98 15.58 -22.58
N GLU A 195 28.04 16.30 -22.30
CA GLU A 195 28.22 17.68 -22.76
C GLU A 195 28.19 17.75 -24.31
N GLY A 196 27.08 18.28 -24.84
CA GLY A 196 27.03 18.73 -26.25
C GLY A 196 25.99 18.05 -27.16
N GLN A 197 25.41 16.93 -26.84
CA GLN A 197 24.31 16.31 -27.63
C GLN A 197 23.28 15.66 -26.74
N THR A 198 22.32 16.44 -26.24
CA THR A 198 21.11 15.88 -25.65
C THR A 198 20.22 15.36 -26.79
N ASN A 199 20.06 14.06 -26.87
CA ASN A 199 19.07 13.49 -27.79
C ASN A 199 17.67 13.69 -27.18
N THR A 200 17.01 14.76 -27.62
CA THR A 200 15.69 15.17 -27.12
C THR A 200 14.67 14.02 -27.16
N SER A 201 14.74 13.17 -28.19
CA SER A 201 13.83 12.00 -28.29
C SER A 201 14.08 10.97 -27.21
N ALA A 202 15.34 10.71 -26.83
CA ALA A 202 15.68 9.78 -25.75
C ALA A 202 15.25 10.33 -24.38
N SER A 203 15.43 11.63 -24.14
CA SER A 203 14.97 12.29 -22.91
C SER A 203 13.46 12.23 -22.77
N TRP A 204 12.71 12.48 -23.84
CA TRP A 204 11.25 12.32 -23.84
C TRP A 204 10.81 10.87 -23.60
N ALA A 205 11.47 9.90 -24.22
CA ALA A 205 11.15 8.49 -23.98
C ALA A 205 11.39 8.11 -22.52
N PHE A 206 12.46 8.61 -21.89
CA PHE A 206 12.72 8.40 -20.47
C PHE A 206 11.61 9.00 -19.58
N ILE A 207 11.17 10.23 -19.86
CA ILE A 207 10.06 10.88 -19.11
C ILE A 207 8.79 10.04 -19.21
N VAL A 208 8.44 9.59 -20.41
CA VAL A 208 7.25 8.74 -20.62
C VAL A 208 7.35 7.43 -19.83
N MET A 209 8.55 6.83 -19.76
CA MET A 209 8.74 5.61 -18.94
C MET A 209 8.59 5.89 -17.44
N THR A 210 9.03 7.02 -16.94
CA THR A 210 8.81 7.42 -15.53
C THR A 210 7.32 7.69 -15.25
N TRP A 211 6.58 8.25 -16.20
CA TRP A 211 5.13 8.42 -16.06
C TRP A 211 4.39 7.07 -16.07
N LEU A 212 4.79 6.16 -16.95
CA LEU A 212 4.24 4.80 -17.01
C LEU A 212 4.50 4.02 -15.73
N TYR A 213 5.72 4.15 -15.16
CA TYR A 213 6.04 3.62 -13.85
C TYR A 213 5.12 4.17 -12.77
N ASN A 214 4.98 5.50 -12.69
CA ASN A 214 4.17 6.16 -11.67
C ASN A 214 2.68 5.80 -11.81
N PHE A 215 2.18 5.67 -13.03
CA PHE A 215 0.84 5.18 -13.33
C PHE A 215 0.64 3.73 -12.85
N SER A 216 1.54 2.82 -13.24
CA SER A 216 1.49 1.41 -12.86
C SER A 216 1.54 1.24 -11.34
N PHE A 217 2.46 1.94 -10.68
CA PHE A 217 2.59 1.93 -9.21
C PHE A 217 1.32 2.44 -8.53
N SER A 218 0.79 3.58 -8.96
CA SER A 218 -0.38 4.21 -8.36
C SER A 218 -1.68 3.45 -8.62
N ALA A 219 -1.78 2.74 -9.74
CA ALA A 219 -2.92 1.88 -10.05
C ALA A 219 -2.92 0.56 -9.27
N THR A 220 -1.79 0.13 -8.70
CA THR A 220 -1.65 -1.22 -8.12
C THR A 220 -0.98 -1.20 -6.77
N CYS A 221 0.35 -1.05 -6.72
CA CYS A 221 1.16 -1.21 -5.52
C CYS A 221 0.81 -0.19 -4.42
N GLY A 222 0.56 1.06 -4.79
CA GLY A 222 0.25 2.13 -3.84
C GLY A 222 -0.94 1.82 -2.93
N PRO A 223 -2.16 1.70 -3.46
CA PRO A 223 -3.36 1.39 -2.67
C PRO A 223 -3.29 0.04 -1.96
N LEU A 224 -2.82 -1.00 -2.66
CA LEU A 224 -2.77 -2.36 -2.13
C LEU A 224 -1.85 -2.50 -0.92
N SER A 225 -0.81 -1.68 -0.81
CA SER A 225 0.08 -1.67 0.34
C SER A 225 -0.62 -1.38 1.66
N TRP A 226 -1.65 -0.59 1.64
CA TRP A 226 -2.44 -0.23 2.81
C TRP A 226 -3.60 -1.19 3.05
N ILE A 227 -4.22 -1.67 1.97
CA ILE A 227 -5.39 -2.56 2.03
C ILE A 227 -4.99 -3.95 2.54
N ILE A 228 -3.93 -4.55 1.99
CA ILE A 228 -3.52 -5.91 2.34
C ILE A 228 -3.19 -6.06 3.83
N PRO A 229 -2.36 -5.22 4.47
CA PRO A 229 -2.14 -5.32 5.90
C PRO A 229 -3.41 -5.15 6.73
N ALA A 230 -4.33 -4.28 6.32
CA ALA A 230 -5.59 -4.08 7.02
C ALA A 230 -6.54 -5.30 6.94
N GLU A 231 -6.52 -6.04 5.82
CA GLU A 231 -7.35 -7.23 5.59
C GLU A 231 -6.78 -8.49 6.24
N ILE A 232 -5.44 -8.63 6.29
CA ILE A 232 -4.78 -9.87 6.76
C ILE A 232 -4.97 -10.09 8.26
N PHE A 233 -4.95 -9.03 9.08
CA PHE A 233 -5.03 -9.17 10.53
C PHE A 233 -6.45 -9.31 11.03
N ASP A 234 -6.64 -10.19 12.02
CA ASP A 234 -7.86 -10.25 12.82
C ASP A 234 -8.06 -8.95 13.58
N THR A 235 -9.30 -8.60 13.90
CA THR A 235 -9.70 -7.39 14.63
C THR A 235 -8.85 -7.17 15.90
N LYS A 236 -8.60 -8.27 16.65
CA LYS A 236 -7.74 -8.34 17.85
C LYS A 236 -6.33 -7.74 17.69
N THR A 237 -5.67 -8.09 16.60
CA THR A 237 -4.23 -7.82 16.40
C THR A 237 -3.99 -6.78 15.31
N ARG A 238 -5.04 -6.37 14.59
CA ARG A 238 -4.96 -5.48 13.41
C ARG A 238 -4.22 -4.17 13.70
N ALA A 239 -4.62 -3.44 14.73
CA ALA A 239 -4.01 -2.14 15.03
C ALA A 239 -2.51 -2.27 15.30
N LYS A 240 -2.11 -3.29 16.08
CA LYS A 240 -0.70 -3.53 16.42
C LYS A 240 0.11 -4.06 15.24
N GLY A 241 -0.47 -4.99 14.47
CA GLY A 241 0.16 -5.56 13.29
C GLY A 241 0.38 -4.53 12.19
N VAL A 242 -0.63 -3.72 11.89
CA VAL A 242 -0.54 -2.62 10.92
C VAL A 242 0.47 -1.57 11.38
N SER A 243 0.53 -1.23 12.68
CA SER A 243 1.53 -0.29 13.22
C SER A 243 2.96 -0.77 12.95
N ILE A 244 3.27 -2.04 13.22
CA ILE A 244 4.61 -2.61 12.97
C ILE A 244 4.90 -2.61 11.46
N ALA A 245 3.94 -3.02 10.63
CA ALA A 245 4.11 -3.00 9.18
C ALA A 245 4.37 -1.59 8.64
N THR A 246 3.68 -0.56 9.17
CA THR A 246 3.92 0.85 8.84
C THR A 246 5.29 1.33 9.30
N MET A 247 5.77 0.91 10.47
CA MET A 247 7.15 1.19 10.91
C MET A 247 8.17 0.64 9.92
N VAL A 248 7.99 -0.60 9.46
CA VAL A 248 8.85 -1.20 8.43
C VAL A 248 8.79 -0.40 7.13
N ASN A 249 7.60 -0.01 6.67
CA ASN A 249 7.44 0.86 5.49
C ASN A 249 8.28 2.14 5.62
N THR A 250 8.12 2.86 6.73
CA THR A 250 8.81 4.13 6.97
C THR A 250 10.32 3.95 7.06
N ALA A 251 10.79 2.88 7.70
CA ALA A 251 12.22 2.57 7.79
C ALA A 251 12.82 2.30 6.40
N PHE A 252 12.16 1.50 5.56
CA PHE A 252 12.60 1.24 4.19
C PHE A 252 12.49 2.48 3.30
N ASN A 253 11.45 3.31 3.47
CA ASN A 253 11.34 4.59 2.78
C ASN A 253 12.53 5.51 3.08
N ALA A 254 12.86 5.71 4.36
CA ALA A 254 14.01 6.51 4.79
C ALA A 254 15.32 5.95 4.24
N MET A 255 15.48 4.63 4.24
CA MET A 255 16.65 3.96 3.70
C MET A 255 16.82 4.20 2.20
N ILE A 256 15.75 4.03 1.40
CA ILE A 256 15.79 4.28 -0.05
C ILE A 256 16.02 5.76 -0.34
N ALA A 257 15.37 6.67 0.38
CA ALA A 257 15.57 8.10 0.20
C ALA A 257 17.04 8.51 0.44
N GLN A 258 17.64 8.04 1.54
CA GLN A 258 19.03 8.31 1.87
C GLN A 258 20.00 7.68 0.84
N THR A 259 19.75 6.45 0.42
CA THR A 259 20.56 5.76 -0.57
C THR A 259 20.52 6.48 -1.92
N THR A 260 19.35 6.95 -2.32
CA THR A 260 19.16 7.69 -3.57
C THR A 260 19.91 9.03 -3.54
N SER A 261 19.87 9.76 -2.41
CA SER A 261 20.64 10.99 -2.23
C SER A 261 22.13 10.78 -2.47
N VAL A 262 22.71 9.76 -1.84
CA VAL A 262 24.13 9.42 -2.00
C VAL A 262 24.45 8.95 -3.43
N ALA A 263 23.54 8.20 -4.08
CA ALA A 263 23.72 7.74 -5.46
C ALA A 263 23.69 8.88 -6.48
N LEU A 264 22.96 9.95 -6.20
CA LEU A 264 22.88 11.13 -7.08
C LEU A 264 23.99 12.15 -6.82
N ASP A 265 24.74 12.02 -5.73
CA ASP A 265 25.84 12.92 -5.39
C ASP A 265 27.14 12.51 -6.11
N ASP A 266 27.59 13.37 -7.02
CA ASP A 266 28.77 13.13 -7.84
C ASP A 266 30.09 13.32 -7.04
N THR A 267 30.04 13.90 -5.83
CA THR A 267 31.24 14.29 -5.07
C THR A 267 31.76 13.18 -4.14
N THR A 268 30.93 12.27 -3.71
CA THR A 268 31.28 11.33 -2.62
C THR A 268 32.04 10.09 -3.06
N GLY A 269 32.09 9.75 -4.35
CA GLY A 269 32.81 8.56 -4.86
C GLY A 269 32.44 7.23 -4.20
N ILE A 270 31.59 7.28 -3.18
CA ILE A 270 31.10 6.16 -2.36
C ILE A 270 29.88 5.50 -3.00
N GLY A 271 29.29 6.14 -4.01
CA GLY A 271 27.98 5.84 -4.57
C GLY A 271 27.65 4.37 -4.83
N TRP A 272 28.63 3.53 -5.11
CA TRP A 272 28.42 2.10 -5.34
C TRP A 272 28.61 1.22 -4.09
N ARG A 273 29.38 1.66 -3.09
CA ARG A 273 29.72 0.85 -1.90
C ARG A 273 28.55 0.71 -0.93
N TRP A 274 27.62 1.68 -0.90
CA TRP A 274 26.38 1.57 -0.10
C TRP A 274 25.42 0.51 -0.67
N TYR A 275 25.49 0.23 -1.96
CA TYR A 275 24.72 -0.85 -2.59
C TYR A 275 25.16 -2.24 -2.11
N ILE A 276 26.32 -2.39 -1.49
CA ILE A 276 26.81 -3.65 -0.92
C ILE A 276 25.87 -4.19 0.16
N LEU A 277 25.23 -3.32 0.92
CA LEU A 277 24.22 -3.71 1.92
C LEU A 277 22.97 -4.37 1.29
N PHE A 278 22.67 -4.03 0.03
CA PHE A 278 21.56 -4.58 -0.73
C PHE A 278 21.96 -5.73 -1.66
N ILE A 279 23.28 -5.88 -1.95
CA ILE A 279 23.81 -6.74 -2.98
C ILE A 279 24.73 -7.81 -2.37
N VAL A 280 24.30 -8.54 -1.41
CA VAL A 280 25.11 -9.72 -0.98
C VAL A 280 25.25 -10.74 -2.11
N ASN A 281 24.55 -10.63 -3.23
CA ASN A 281 24.55 -11.67 -4.26
C ASN A 281 24.85 -11.30 -5.72
N TRP A 282 25.07 -10.01 -6.14
CA TRP A 282 25.25 -9.76 -7.59
C TRP A 282 26.25 -8.64 -7.94
N GLN A 283 27.45 -8.71 -7.40
CA GLN A 283 28.42 -7.61 -7.44
C GLN A 283 29.26 -7.48 -8.73
N SER A 284 29.21 -8.41 -9.67
CA SER A 284 30.22 -8.43 -10.74
C SER A 284 29.87 -7.69 -12.04
N SER A 285 28.60 -7.28 -12.25
CA SER A 285 28.20 -6.76 -13.58
C SER A 285 27.97 -5.24 -13.64
N PHE A 286 27.96 -4.51 -12.53
CA PHE A 286 27.55 -3.11 -12.51
C PHE A 286 28.70 -2.09 -12.44
N HIS A 287 29.97 -2.51 -12.48
CA HIS A 287 31.11 -1.62 -12.32
C HIS A 287 31.34 -0.61 -13.47
N THR A 288 30.67 -0.80 -14.60
CA THR A 288 30.84 0.06 -15.80
C THR A 288 29.69 1.06 -15.99
N MET A 289 28.61 0.97 -15.21
CA MET A 289 27.45 1.87 -15.32
C MET A 289 27.59 3.07 -14.41
N GLY A 290 27.15 4.25 -14.87
CA GLY A 290 27.06 5.45 -14.04
C GLY A 290 26.09 5.29 -12.86
N PRO A 291 26.15 6.18 -11.84
CA PRO A 291 25.41 6.03 -10.59
C PRO A 291 23.89 5.96 -10.75
N VAL A 292 23.31 6.74 -11.65
CA VAL A 292 21.86 6.73 -11.94
C VAL A 292 21.44 5.41 -12.57
N ASN A 293 22.20 4.92 -13.56
CA ASN A 293 21.91 3.65 -14.23
C ASN A 293 22.00 2.46 -13.27
N SER A 294 22.97 2.48 -12.36
CA SER A 294 23.13 1.48 -11.31
C SER A 294 21.94 1.45 -10.36
N LEU A 295 21.45 2.62 -9.91
CA LEU A 295 20.27 2.73 -9.06
C LEU A 295 19.03 2.13 -9.74
N ILE A 296 18.75 2.56 -10.97
CA ILE A 296 17.56 2.10 -11.70
C ILE A 296 17.63 0.59 -11.99
N ALA A 297 18.79 0.07 -12.37
CA ALA A 297 18.99 -1.36 -12.57
C ALA A 297 18.74 -2.17 -11.30
N HIS A 298 19.11 -1.63 -10.14
CA HIS A 298 18.85 -2.28 -8.85
C HIS A 298 17.35 -2.35 -8.53
N LEU A 299 16.63 -1.24 -8.69
CA LEU A 299 15.19 -1.17 -8.48
C LEU A 299 14.42 -2.12 -9.43
N GLN A 300 14.91 -2.31 -10.64
CA GLN A 300 14.40 -3.27 -11.60
C GLN A 300 14.48 -4.72 -11.10
N VAL A 301 15.63 -5.14 -10.55
CA VAL A 301 15.79 -6.46 -9.94
C VAL A 301 14.86 -6.64 -8.75
N CYS A 302 14.73 -5.61 -7.90
CA CYS A 302 13.80 -5.63 -6.78
C CYS A 302 12.34 -5.80 -7.21
N ASN A 303 11.89 -5.09 -8.26
CA ASN A 303 10.54 -5.24 -8.78
C ASN A 303 10.27 -6.66 -9.32
N PHE A 304 11.24 -7.23 -10.04
CA PHE A 304 11.13 -8.62 -10.55
C PHE A 304 11.06 -9.64 -9.42
N THR A 305 11.95 -9.53 -8.43
CA THR A 305 11.95 -10.44 -7.27
C THR A 305 10.69 -10.27 -6.42
N ASN A 306 10.16 -9.05 -6.28
CA ASN A 306 8.89 -8.79 -5.61
C ASN A 306 7.72 -9.48 -6.33
N ALA A 307 7.66 -9.41 -7.66
CA ALA A 307 6.61 -10.08 -8.43
C ALA A 307 6.62 -11.61 -8.20
N ILE A 308 7.81 -12.23 -8.21
CA ILE A 308 7.98 -13.67 -7.92
C ILE A 308 7.57 -13.95 -6.46
N TYR A 309 8.03 -13.15 -5.51
CA TYR A 309 7.70 -13.31 -4.10
C TYR A 309 6.18 -13.26 -3.86
N PHE A 310 5.49 -12.26 -4.40
CA PHE A 310 4.03 -12.16 -4.26
C PHE A 310 3.29 -13.29 -4.95
N TRP A 311 3.80 -13.76 -6.09
CA TRP A 311 3.26 -14.95 -6.74
C TRP A 311 3.41 -16.21 -5.88
N CYS A 312 4.54 -16.38 -5.18
CA CYS A 312 4.81 -17.53 -4.33
C CYS A 312 4.08 -17.50 -2.99
N VAL A 313 4.03 -16.35 -2.32
CA VAL A 313 3.74 -16.25 -0.88
C VAL A 313 2.42 -15.54 -0.58
N LEU A 314 2.01 -14.56 -1.41
CA LEU A 314 0.81 -13.77 -1.13
C LEU A 314 -0.46 -14.52 -1.54
N PRO A 315 -1.33 -14.91 -0.58
CA PRO A 315 -2.64 -15.47 -0.90
C PRO A 315 -3.60 -14.38 -1.36
N GLU A 316 -4.66 -14.77 -2.09
CA GLU A 316 -5.75 -13.85 -2.43
C GLU A 316 -6.64 -13.63 -1.22
N THR A 317 -6.81 -12.36 -0.84
CA THR A 317 -7.58 -11.95 0.34
C THR A 317 -8.97 -11.39 0.00
N SER A 318 -9.22 -11.11 -1.28
CA SER A 318 -10.47 -10.49 -1.74
C SER A 318 -11.70 -11.35 -1.46
N LYS A 319 -12.75 -10.72 -0.92
CA LYS A 319 -14.07 -11.34 -0.71
C LYS A 319 -14.05 -12.60 0.17
N ARG A 320 -13.09 -12.70 1.09
CA ARG A 320 -13.02 -13.82 2.03
C ARG A 320 -13.52 -13.40 3.41
N PRO A 321 -14.42 -14.17 4.05
CA PRO A 321 -14.82 -13.93 5.41
C PRO A 321 -13.65 -14.14 6.39
N LEU A 322 -13.75 -13.55 7.58
CA LEU A 322 -12.67 -13.57 8.59
C LEU A 322 -12.31 -14.99 9.05
N GLU A 323 -13.28 -15.89 9.05
CA GLU A 323 -13.10 -17.30 9.43
C GLU A 323 -12.21 -18.04 8.43
N GLU A 324 -12.42 -17.83 7.11
CA GLU A 324 -11.56 -18.38 6.07
C GLU A 324 -10.16 -17.78 6.11
N MET A 325 -10.03 -16.51 6.47
CA MET A 325 -8.73 -15.86 6.65
C MET A 325 -7.93 -16.54 7.77
N ARG A 326 -8.60 -16.96 8.86
CA ARG A 326 -7.93 -17.71 9.93
C ARG A 326 -7.37 -19.03 9.42
N TYR A 327 -8.18 -19.83 8.71
CA TYR A 327 -7.77 -21.09 8.10
C TYR A 327 -6.59 -20.90 7.13
N LEU A 328 -6.67 -19.86 6.28
CA LEU A 328 -5.65 -19.53 5.28
C LEU A 328 -4.26 -19.31 5.89
N PHE A 329 -4.20 -18.72 7.08
CA PHE A 329 -2.92 -18.41 7.75
C PHE A 329 -2.48 -19.47 8.77
N THR A 330 -3.35 -20.40 9.15
CA THR A 330 -3.03 -21.45 10.12
C THR A 330 -2.69 -22.78 9.44
N GLU A 331 -3.51 -23.23 8.50
CA GLU A 331 -3.43 -24.57 7.92
C GLU A 331 -2.93 -24.60 6.47
N ALA A 332 -3.18 -23.53 5.70
CA ALA A 332 -2.80 -23.50 4.30
C ALA A 332 -1.28 -23.45 4.11
N PRO A 333 -0.74 -24.09 3.05
CA PRO A 333 0.68 -24.07 2.75
C PRO A 333 1.19 -22.64 2.50
N ILE A 334 2.48 -22.42 2.76
CA ILE A 334 3.12 -21.11 2.53
C ILE A 334 3.22 -20.82 1.02
N PHE A 335 3.37 -21.88 0.21
CA PHE A 335 3.50 -21.77 -1.24
C PHE A 335 2.13 -21.77 -1.90
N VAL A 336 1.62 -20.60 -2.21
CA VAL A 336 0.26 -20.34 -2.72
C VAL A 336 -0.06 -20.99 -4.08
N PRO A 337 0.88 -21.10 -5.07
CA PRO A 337 0.58 -21.72 -6.36
C PRO A 337 0.05 -23.17 -6.30
N THR A 338 0.35 -23.88 -5.21
CA THR A 338 -0.12 -25.27 -5.01
C THR A 338 -1.50 -25.34 -4.36
N MET A 339 -2.06 -24.19 -3.95
CA MET A 339 -3.32 -24.11 -3.23
C MET A 339 -4.51 -24.11 -4.18
N LYS A 340 -5.36 -25.12 -4.10
CA LYS A 340 -6.61 -25.18 -4.86
C LYS A 340 -7.64 -24.22 -4.22
N ARG A 341 -8.14 -23.27 -5.00
CA ARG A 341 -9.10 -22.25 -4.53
C ARG A 341 -10.42 -22.88 -4.05
N GLU A 342 -10.84 -23.97 -4.66
CA GLU A 342 -12.10 -24.68 -4.37
C GLU A 342 -12.04 -25.49 -3.07
N ALA A 343 -10.89 -26.02 -2.69
CA ALA A 343 -10.75 -26.86 -1.49
C ALA A 343 -10.95 -26.09 -0.18
N VAL A 344 -10.77 -24.78 -0.18
CA VAL A 344 -10.94 -23.93 1.03
C VAL A 344 -12.41 -23.56 1.23
N ILE A 345 -13.17 -23.38 0.15
CA ILE A 345 -14.58 -22.98 0.20
C ILE A 345 -15.47 -24.20 0.49
N SER A 346 -15.18 -25.37 -0.11
CA SER A 346 -16.00 -26.56 0.05
C SER A 346 -15.93 -27.15 1.46
N GLY A 347 -14.74 -27.24 2.05
CA GLY A 347 -14.59 -27.91 3.35
C GLY A 347 -15.29 -27.20 4.52
N ASP A 348 -15.32 -25.87 4.54
CA ASP A 348 -16.01 -25.13 5.61
C ASP A 348 -17.53 -25.05 5.35
N LEU A 349 -17.93 -24.95 4.07
CA LEU A 349 -19.34 -24.99 3.68
C LEU A 349 -19.95 -26.37 3.95
N GLU A 350 -19.26 -27.44 3.57
CA GLU A 350 -19.68 -28.83 3.85
C GLU A 350 -19.85 -29.07 5.36
N ARG A 351 -18.87 -28.62 6.15
CA ARG A 351 -18.97 -28.76 7.62
C ARG A 351 -20.14 -27.96 8.22
N ARG A 352 -20.41 -26.74 7.72
CA ARG A 352 -21.54 -25.92 8.16
C ARG A 352 -22.89 -26.52 7.72
N VAL A 353 -22.93 -27.10 6.54
CA VAL A 353 -24.11 -27.81 6.05
C VAL A 353 -24.35 -29.03 6.93
N GLU A 354 -23.34 -29.86 7.22
CA GLU A 354 -23.46 -31.01 8.12
C GLU A 354 -23.86 -30.62 9.56
N GLU A 355 -23.31 -29.51 10.09
CA GLU A 355 -23.70 -28.98 11.40
C GLU A 355 -25.15 -28.46 11.41
N ALA A 356 -25.59 -27.84 10.32
CA ALA A 356 -26.96 -27.36 10.18
C ALA A 356 -27.97 -28.55 10.05
N GLU A 357 -27.63 -29.55 9.23
CA GLU A 357 -28.40 -30.77 9.08
C GLU A 357 -28.50 -31.55 10.40
N ARG A 358 -27.39 -31.61 11.14
CA ARG A 358 -27.41 -32.27 12.48
C ARG A 358 -28.27 -31.54 13.50
N LYS A 359 -28.27 -30.19 13.47
CA LYS A 359 -29.16 -29.39 14.34
C LYS A 359 -30.63 -29.58 13.96
N GLN A 360 -30.92 -29.70 12.68
CA GLN A 360 -32.28 -29.92 12.18
C GLN A 360 -32.79 -31.30 12.54
N GLN A 361 -31.96 -32.36 12.41
CA GLN A 361 -32.28 -33.70 12.85
C GLN A 361 -32.56 -33.77 14.36
N VAL A 362 -31.76 -33.12 15.18
CA VAL A 362 -31.97 -33.04 16.64
C VAL A 362 -33.24 -32.26 17.00
N HIS A 363 -33.69 -31.35 16.16
CA HIS A 363 -34.94 -30.62 16.34
C HIS A 363 -36.14 -31.49 16.00
N ASP A 364 -36.08 -32.20 14.87
CA ASP A 364 -37.14 -33.12 14.39
C ASP A 364 -37.31 -34.35 15.30
N GLU A 365 -36.25 -34.81 16.00
CA GLU A 365 -36.33 -35.88 16.99
C GLU A 365 -36.93 -35.43 18.34
N ARG A 366 -37.11 -34.13 18.56
CA ARG A 366 -37.64 -33.56 19.81
C ARG A 366 -39.11 -33.12 19.69
N GLU A 367 -39.64 -33.05 18.46
CA GLU A 367 -41.07 -32.88 18.18
C GLU A 367 -41.77 -34.23 18.02
#